data_816981f4317869cdca50dbb59e8f1f78
#
_entry.id   816981f4317869cdca50dbb59e8f1f78
#
_cell.length_a   1.000
_cell.length_b   1.000
_cell.length_c   1.000
_cell.angle_alpha   90.00
_cell.angle_beta   90.00
_cell.angle_gamma   90.00
#
_symmetry.space_group_name_H-M   'P 1'
#
loop_
_entity.id
_entity.type
_entity.pdbx_description
1 polymer ?
#
loop_
_entity_poly.entity_id
_entity_poly.type
_entity_poly.pdbx_seq_one_letter_code
_entity_poly.pdbx_strand_id
1 'polypeptide(L)'
;MNITKEIRTAVAITGGIIAIISFMSIGVSVEDAMNLQTLKLLIEPRTIILLLISGAGTGMMLASLRDKFEKKMMYTGIVASALSILMFLTIPEKIEAGIMALFTVLGLIAFALHSSKNTFIYILAAGALISGILVVQANPEQYQESFKKQIGTIAGNMTNSMQNILTKDDIRSMIEDQKMSRDEIEKMVLSSQGISGKSDLMAKFEEEYAETYGDLWDRMSESKKTEIITNATNTAWDSIQKTIDEQYNAQSDPERIEMMVNSTYATLQDKITNENSSIQKTIGKITEKVPFFKTLLSMLPLLYGLIAFTAVTIYGVIVSPFYWLFGKLFRKNREEKKIRSAKIP
;
A
#
# COMPACT_ATOMS: atom_id res chain seq x y z
N MET A 1 -18.34 -32.60 -35.30
CA MET A 1 -16.87 -32.44 -35.41
C MET A 1 -16.21 -33.20 -34.29
N ASN A 2 -15.35 -34.21 -34.60
CA ASN A 2 -14.64 -34.99 -33.60
C ASN A 2 -13.51 -34.12 -33.03
N ILE A 3 -13.72 -33.56 -31.83
CA ILE A 3 -12.66 -32.84 -31.16
C ILE A 3 -11.68 -33.86 -30.59
N THR A 4 -10.60 -34.12 -31.34
CA THR A 4 -9.49 -34.98 -30.90
C THR A 4 -8.75 -34.35 -29.74
N LYS A 5 -7.90 -35.10 -29.05
CA LYS A 5 -7.08 -34.59 -27.94
C LYS A 5 -6.15 -33.47 -28.41
N GLU A 6 -5.65 -33.56 -29.64
CA GLU A 6 -4.78 -32.60 -30.30
C GLU A 6 -5.53 -31.27 -30.53
N ILE A 7 -6.79 -31.33 -30.98
CA ILE A 7 -7.64 -30.12 -31.17
C ILE A 7 -7.88 -29.44 -29.83
N ARG A 8 -8.12 -30.18 -28.76
CA ARG A 8 -8.30 -29.58 -27.41
C ARG A 8 -7.03 -28.91 -26.91
N THR A 9 -5.88 -29.52 -27.16
CA THR A 9 -4.59 -28.91 -26.81
C THR A 9 -4.35 -27.65 -27.63
N ALA A 10 -4.64 -27.66 -28.93
CA ALA A 10 -4.56 -26.48 -29.77
C ALA A 10 -5.50 -25.36 -29.28
N VAL A 11 -6.75 -25.72 -28.93
CA VAL A 11 -7.71 -24.77 -28.35
C VAL A 11 -7.22 -24.21 -27.00
N ALA A 12 -6.59 -25.05 -26.16
CA ALA A 12 -6.03 -24.58 -24.89
C ALA A 12 -4.87 -23.59 -25.11
N ILE A 13 -3.95 -23.90 -26.03
CA ILE A 13 -2.83 -23.02 -26.38
C ILE A 13 -3.38 -21.71 -26.97
N THR A 14 -4.28 -21.76 -27.94
CA THR A 14 -4.88 -20.57 -28.55
C THR A 14 -5.59 -19.70 -27.52
N GLY A 15 -6.36 -20.32 -26.62
CA GLY A 15 -7.02 -19.62 -25.51
C GLY A 15 -6.03 -18.92 -24.58
N GLY A 16 -4.94 -19.60 -24.23
CA GLY A 16 -3.88 -19.02 -23.43
C GLY A 16 -3.13 -17.88 -24.10
N ILE A 17 -2.83 -18.01 -25.40
CA ILE A 17 -2.22 -16.94 -26.22
C ILE A 17 -3.13 -15.71 -26.26
N ILE A 18 -4.40 -15.89 -26.56
CA ILE A 18 -5.39 -14.81 -26.56
C ILE A 18 -5.43 -14.13 -25.19
N ALA A 19 -5.44 -14.91 -24.10
CA ALA A 19 -5.46 -14.38 -22.76
C ALA A 19 -4.26 -13.49 -22.46
N ILE A 20 -3.04 -13.96 -22.75
CA ILE A 20 -1.79 -13.25 -22.49
C ILE A 20 -1.70 -12.00 -23.36
N ILE A 21 -1.91 -12.10 -24.65
CA ILE A 21 -1.80 -10.98 -25.57
C ILE A 21 -2.83 -9.90 -25.20
N SER A 22 -4.08 -10.28 -24.94
CA SER A 22 -5.11 -9.33 -24.56
C SER A 22 -4.80 -8.65 -23.24
N PHE A 23 -4.29 -9.39 -22.25
CA PHE A 23 -3.90 -8.82 -20.96
C PHE A 23 -2.73 -7.85 -21.11
N MET A 24 -1.69 -8.23 -21.85
CA MET A 24 -0.53 -7.36 -22.11
C MET A 24 -0.89 -6.12 -22.94
N SER A 25 -1.92 -6.23 -23.81
CA SER A 25 -2.41 -5.09 -24.62
C SER A 25 -3.16 -4.03 -23.80
N ILE A 26 -3.49 -4.31 -22.55
CA ILE A 26 -4.01 -3.31 -21.61
C ILE A 26 -2.94 -2.26 -21.34
N GLY A 27 -1.66 -2.64 -21.34
CA GLY A 27 -0.53 -1.72 -21.22
C GLY A 27 -0.41 -1.07 -19.83
N VAL A 28 -1.02 -1.67 -18.79
CA VAL A 28 -0.90 -1.19 -17.42
C VAL A 28 0.32 -1.84 -16.80
N SER A 29 1.31 -1.02 -16.47
CA SER A 29 2.48 -1.47 -15.70
C SER A 29 2.16 -1.58 -14.21
N VAL A 30 3.02 -2.30 -13.47
CA VAL A 30 2.92 -2.34 -11.99
C VAL A 30 3.04 -0.93 -11.41
N GLU A 31 3.82 -0.04 -12.04
CA GLU A 31 3.94 1.36 -11.65
C GLU A 31 2.62 2.12 -11.79
N ASP A 32 1.88 1.84 -12.84
CA ASP A 32 0.58 2.46 -13.10
C ASP A 32 -0.49 1.97 -12.11
N ALA A 33 -0.33 0.78 -11.55
CA ALA A 33 -1.33 0.17 -10.66
C ALA A 33 -1.63 1.01 -9.40
N MET A 34 -0.70 1.88 -8.99
CA MET A 34 -0.89 2.81 -7.87
C MET A 34 -1.39 4.20 -8.33
N ASN A 35 -1.51 4.44 -9.62
CA ASN A 35 -1.93 5.73 -10.13
C ASN A 35 -3.46 5.79 -10.24
N LEU A 36 -4.08 6.81 -9.62
CA LEU A 36 -5.53 7.05 -9.74
C LEU A 36 -6.00 7.25 -11.20
N GLN A 37 -5.10 7.72 -12.08
CA GLN A 37 -5.40 7.80 -13.52
C GLN A 37 -5.58 6.42 -14.14
N THR A 38 -4.90 5.40 -13.63
CA THR A 38 -5.05 4.01 -14.08
C THR A 38 -6.42 3.45 -13.76
N LEU A 39 -7.07 3.88 -12.66
CA LEU A 39 -8.46 3.54 -12.41
C LEU A 39 -9.39 4.02 -13.53
N LYS A 40 -9.11 5.19 -14.14
CA LYS A 40 -9.84 5.65 -15.33
C LYS A 40 -9.58 4.77 -16.54
N LEU A 41 -8.32 4.35 -16.74
CA LEU A 41 -7.96 3.42 -17.81
C LEU A 41 -8.65 2.07 -17.66
N LEU A 42 -8.81 1.57 -16.43
CA LEU A 42 -9.51 0.31 -16.14
C LEU A 42 -11.02 0.38 -16.47
N ILE A 43 -11.61 1.56 -16.43
CA ILE A 43 -13.03 1.79 -16.76
C ILE A 43 -13.22 2.09 -18.25
N GLU A 44 -12.15 2.35 -19.00
CA GLU A 44 -12.26 2.57 -20.45
C GLU A 44 -12.86 1.36 -21.17
N PRO A 45 -13.77 1.57 -22.13
CA PRO A 45 -14.41 0.49 -22.86
C PRO A 45 -13.40 -0.46 -23.53
N ARG A 46 -12.28 0.06 -24.01
CA ARG A 46 -11.18 -0.73 -24.60
C ARG A 46 -10.60 -1.71 -23.59
N THR A 47 -10.29 -1.25 -22.38
CA THR A 47 -9.71 -2.08 -21.32
C THR A 47 -10.68 -3.15 -20.86
N ILE A 48 -11.96 -2.79 -20.70
CA ILE A 48 -13.02 -3.75 -20.34
C ILE A 48 -13.12 -4.85 -21.42
N ILE A 49 -13.13 -4.48 -22.70
CA ILE A 49 -13.18 -5.44 -23.81
C ILE A 49 -11.95 -6.37 -23.77
N LEU A 50 -10.75 -5.83 -23.58
CA LEU A 50 -9.52 -6.63 -23.49
C LEU A 50 -9.53 -7.59 -22.30
N LEU A 51 -10.03 -7.15 -21.12
CA LEU A 51 -10.22 -8.01 -19.95
C LEU A 51 -11.23 -9.13 -20.21
N LEU A 52 -12.32 -8.84 -20.91
CA LEU A 52 -13.31 -9.86 -21.29
C LEU A 52 -12.73 -10.87 -22.30
N ILE A 53 -11.98 -10.41 -23.29
CA ILE A 53 -11.31 -11.28 -24.27
C ILE A 53 -10.26 -12.16 -23.56
N SER A 54 -9.46 -11.57 -22.67
CA SER A 54 -8.49 -12.30 -21.87
C SER A 54 -9.17 -13.35 -20.96
N GLY A 55 -10.27 -12.96 -20.30
CA GLY A 55 -11.08 -13.88 -19.48
C GLY A 55 -11.70 -15.01 -20.28
N ALA A 56 -12.19 -14.71 -21.49
CA ALA A 56 -12.69 -15.72 -22.41
C ALA A 56 -11.59 -16.69 -22.85
N GLY A 57 -10.41 -16.18 -23.20
CA GLY A 57 -9.24 -16.99 -23.56
C GLY A 57 -8.81 -17.92 -22.43
N THR A 58 -8.69 -17.40 -21.20
CA THR A 58 -8.37 -18.22 -20.00
C THR A 58 -9.47 -19.25 -19.72
N GLY A 59 -10.74 -18.85 -19.79
CA GLY A 59 -11.87 -19.74 -19.60
C GLY A 59 -11.89 -20.89 -20.60
N MET A 60 -11.61 -20.60 -21.89
CA MET A 60 -11.50 -21.57 -22.97
C MET A 60 -10.32 -22.53 -22.73
N MET A 61 -9.15 -22.02 -22.35
CA MET A 61 -7.98 -22.81 -22.00
C MET A 61 -8.29 -23.81 -20.87
N LEU A 62 -8.78 -23.32 -19.74
CA LEU A 62 -9.08 -24.17 -18.59
C LEU A 62 -10.20 -25.17 -18.88
N ALA A 63 -11.24 -24.78 -19.63
CA ALA A 63 -12.34 -25.67 -19.98
C ALA A 63 -11.89 -26.81 -20.91
N SER A 64 -10.96 -26.54 -21.85
CA SER A 64 -10.42 -27.57 -22.74
C SER A 64 -9.53 -28.57 -22.02
N LEU A 65 -8.84 -28.16 -20.94
CA LEU A 65 -8.00 -29.02 -20.09
C LEU A 65 -8.77 -29.74 -18.97
N ARG A 66 -10.07 -29.45 -18.77
CA ARG A 66 -10.85 -29.97 -17.64
C ARG A 66 -11.08 -31.49 -17.71
N ASP A 67 -11.26 -32.04 -18.89
CA ASP A 67 -11.64 -33.44 -19.06
C ASP A 67 -10.53 -34.41 -18.61
N LYS A 68 -10.96 -35.49 -17.92
CA LYS A 68 -10.07 -36.60 -17.61
C LYS A 68 -9.79 -37.41 -18.87
N PHE A 69 -8.61 -37.27 -19.41
CA PHE A 69 -8.14 -38.07 -20.52
C PHE A 69 -6.73 -38.64 -20.22
N GLU A 70 -6.45 -39.74 -20.86
CA GLU A 70 -5.13 -40.35 -20.78
C GLU A 70 -4.05 -39.35 -21.22
N LYS A 71 -2.97 -39.23 -20.49
CA LYS A 71 -1.89 -38.25 -20.73
C LYS A 71 -2.28 -36.77 -20.52
N LYS A 72 -3.33 -36.49 -19.71
CA LYS A 72 -3.72 -35.10 -19.40
C LYS A 72 -2.55 -34.26 -18.92
N MET A 73 -1.69 -34.81 -18.06
CA MET A 73 -0.49 -34.13 -17.56
C MET A 73 0.49 -33.75 -18.67
N MET A 74 0.68 -34.61 -19.68
CA MET A 74 1.54 -34.30 -20.82
C MET A 74 1.01 -33.14 -21.66
N TYR A 75 -0.27 -33.15 -21.98
CA TYR A 75 -0.88 -32.04 -22.74
C TYR A 75 -0.89 -30.74 -21.93
N THR A 76 -1.14 -30.81 -20.62
CA THR A 76 -1.03 -29.66 -19.72
C THR A 76 0.40 -29.10 -19.70
N GLY A 77 1.41 -29.99 -19.69
CA GLY A 77 2.82 -29.58 -19.78
C GLY A 77 3.15 -28.85 -21.09
N ILE A 78 2.63 -29.34 -22.23
CA ILE A 78 2.80 -28.68 -23.54
C ILE A 78 2.20 -27.26 -23.50
N VAL A 79 0.97 -27.12 -22.99
CA VAL A 79 0.32 -25.81 -22.85
C VAL A 79 1.12 -24.91 -21.93
N ALA A 80 1.53 -25.40 -20.77
CA ALA A 80 2.33 -24.66 -19.80
C ALA A 80 3.65 -24.15 -20.40
N SER A 81 4.37 -25.02 -21.14
CA SER A 81 5.62 -24.63 -21.80
C SER A 81 5.41 -23.56 -22.87
N ALA A 82 4.38 -23.70 -23.71
CA ALA A 82 4.07 -22.72 -24.74
C ALA A 82 3.74 -21.34 -24.13
N LEU A 83 2.95 -21.30 -23.05
CA LEU A 83 2.59 -20.06 -22.36
C LEU A 83 3.79 -19.44 -21.63
N SER A 84 4.66 -20.27 -21.02
CA SER A 84 5.88 -19.79 -20.37
C SER A 84 6.81 -19.12 -21.38
N ILE A 85 7.03 -19.72 -22.55
CA ILE A 85 7.83 -19.11 -23.61
C ILE A 85 7.21 -17.78 -24.06
N LEU A 86 5.88 -17.73 -24.24
CA LEU A 86 5.20 -16.51 -24.61
C LEU A 86 5.38 -15.40 -23.55
N MET A 87 5.27 -15.74 -22.26
CA MET A 87 5.50 -14.80 -21.16
C MET A 87 6.93 -14.23 -21.18
N PHE A 88 7.93 -15.08 -21.41
CA PHE A 88 9.32 -14.61 -21.55
C PHE A 88 9.56 -13.71 -22.76
N LEU A 89 8.75 -13.85 -23.80
CA LEU A 89 8.84 -13.00 -25.00
C LEU A 89 8.08 -11.68 -24.84
N THR A 90 6.99 -11.66 -24.08
CA THR A 90 6.08 -10.52 -23.99
C THR A 90 6.28 -9.65 -22.77
N ILE A 91 6.74 -10.21 -21.63
CA ILE A 91 6.97 -9.44 -20.41
C ILE A 91 8.39 -8.86 -20.45
N PRO A 92 8.55 -7.51 -20.36
CA PRO A 92 9.86 -6.86 -20.44
C PRO A 92 10.79 -7.25 -19.28
N GLU A 93 10.26 -7.25 -18.06
CA GLU A 93 11.00 -7.59 -16.84
C GLU A 93 11.20 -9.11 -16.73
N LYS A 94 12.45 -9.57 -16.90
CA LYS A 94 12.75 -11.02 -16.96
C LYS A 94 12.49 -11.75 -15.64
N ILE A 95 12.64 -11.06 -14.50
CA ILE A 95 12.33 -11.64 -13.18
C ILE A 95 10.83 -11.88 -13.08
N GLU A 96 10.01 -10.88 -13.46
CA GLU A 96 8.56 -11.01 -13.49
C GLU A 96 8.10 -12.12 -14.44
N ALA A 97 8.64 -12.14 -15.67
CA ALA A 97 8.36 -13.18 -16.65
C ALA A 97 8.64 -14.58 -16.09
N GLY A 98 9.78 -14.77 -15.41
CA GLY A 98 10.18 -16.04 -14.81
C GLY A 98 9.23 -16.50 -13.71
N ILE A 99 8.86 -15.60 -12.81
CA ILE A 99 7.94 -15.89 -11.71
C ILE A 99 6.55 -16.21 -12.24
N MET A 100 6.01 -15.39 -13.13
CA MET A 100 4.68 -15.60 -13.71
C MET A 100 4.61 -16.89 -14.53
N ALA A 101 5.66 -17.21 -15.28
CA ALA A 101 5.77 -18.48 -16.00
C ALA A 101 5.78 -19.68 -15.02
N LEU A 102 6.58 -19.63 -13.96
CA LEU A 102 6.63 -20.67 -12.93
C LEU A 102 5.25 -20.91 -12.30
N PHE A 103 4.59 -19.85 -11.84
CA PHE A 103 3.29 -19.96 -11.20
C PHE A 103 2.18 -20.35 -12.18
N THR A 104 2.29 -19.99 -13.45
CA THR A 104 1.39 -20.49 -14.49
C THR A 104 1.55 -22.00 -14.66
N VAL A 105 2.76 -22.51 -14.71
CA VAL A 105 3.05 -23.96 -14.76
C VAL A 105 2.47 -24.67 -13.54
N LEU A 106 2.78 -24.17 -12.33
CA LEU A 106 2.27 -24.75 -11.09
C LEU A 106 0.74 -24.71 -11.03
N GLY A 107 0.14 -23.62 -11.45
CA GLY A 107 -1.31 -23.45 -11.50
C GLY A 107 -1.98 -24.42 -12.47
N LEU A 108 -1.41 -24.62 -13.66
CA LEU A 108 -1.91 -25.57 -14.64
C LEU A 108 -1.74 -27.01 -14.18
N ILE A 109 -0.63 -27.36 -13.52
CA ILE A 109 -0.44 -28.68 -12.92
C ILE A 109 -1.49 -28.92 -11.81
N ALA A 110 -1.66 -27.97 -10.90
CA ALA A 110 -2.66 -28.09 -9.85
C ALA A 110 -4.09 -28.17 -10.41
N PHE A 111 -4.39 -27.39 -11.47
CA PHE A 111 -5.66 -27.52 -12.20
C PHE A 111 -5.82 -28.90 -12.83
N ALA A 112 -4.76 -29.45 -13.41
CA ALA A 112 -4.79 -30.79 -13.97
C ALA A 112 -5.10 -31.86 -12.92
N LEU A 113 -4.61 -31.71 -11.70
CA LEU A 113 -4.86 -32.61 -10.59
C LEU A 113 -6.27 -32.48 -10.02
N HIS A 114 -6.69 -31.25 -9.74
CA HIS A 114 -7.93 -30.99 -8.97
C HIS A 114 -9.12 -30.58 -9.85
N SER A 115 -8.89 -30.21 -11.12
CA SER A 115 -9.91 -29.72 -12.08
C SER A 115 -10.68 -28.47 -11.58
N SER A 116 -10.10 -27.73 -10.63
CA SER A 116 -10.68 -26.53 -10.05
C SER A 116 -10.05 -25.26 -10.63
N LYS A 117 -10.88 -24.42 -11.27
CA LYS A 117 -10.44 -23.12 -11.80
C LYS A 117 -9.90 -22.19 -10.69
N ASN A 118 -10.50 -22.29 -9.48
CA ASN A 118 -10.11 -21.45 -8.37
C ASN A 118 -8.68 -21.75 -7.91
N THR A 119 -8.28 -23.04 -7.90
CA THR A 119 -6.91 -23.45 -7.59
C THR A 119 -5.91 -22.80 -8.55
N PHE A 120 -6.21 -22.81 -9.86
CA PHE A 120 -5.39 -22.12 -10.86
C PHE A 120 -5.26 -20.63 -10.56
N ILE A 121 -6.39 -19.94 -10.35
CA ILE A 121 -6.43 -18.50 -10.12
C ILE A 121 -5.67 -18.12 -8.84
N TYR A 122 -5.85 -18.86 -7.74
CA TYR A 122 -5.14 -18.55 -6.48
C TYR A 122 -3.64 -18.77 -6.59
N ILE A 123 -3.18 -19.80 -7.31
CA ILE A 123 -1.76 -20.02 -7.55
C ILE A 123 -1.20 -18.88 -8.42
N LEU A 124 -1.91 -18.49 -9.46
CA LEU A 124 -1.51 -17.35 -10.30
C LEU A 124 -1.46 -16.04 -9.50
N ALA A 125 -2.45 -15.83 -8.63
CA ALA A 125 -2.48 -14.66 -7.74
C ALA A 125 -1.30 -14.66 -6.74
N ALA A 126 -0.92 -15.81 -6.19
CA ALA A 126 0.27 -15.93 -5.37
C ALA A 126 1.55 -15.61 -6.16
N GLY A 127 1.63 -16.03 -7.42
CA GLY A 127 2.71 -15.66 -8.33
C GLY A 127 2.78 -14.15 -8.56
N ALA A 128 1.64 -13.51 -8.79
CA ALA A 128 1.55 -12.06 -8.95
C ALA A 128 1.96 -11.30 -7.67
N LEU A 129 1.58 -11.81 -6.48
CA LEU A 129 2.04 -11.26 -5.21
C LEU A 129 3.56 -11.27 -5.10
N ILE A 130 4.18 -12.42 -5.34
CA ILE A 130 5.64 -12.61 -5.24
C ILE A 130 6.35 -11.78 -6.31
N SER A 131 5.84 -11.78 -7.54
CA SER A 131 6.37 -10.97 -8.64
C SER A 131 6.37 -9.49 -8.28
N GLY A 132 5.23 -8.95 -7.83
CA GLY A 132 5.12 -7.55 -7.41
C GLY A 132 6.09 -7.17 -6.29
N ILE A 133 6.29 -8.06 -5.30
CA ILE A 133 7.26 -7.83 -4.23
C ILE A 133 8.69 -7.76 -4.80
N LEU A 134 9.08 -8.75 -5.60
CA LEU A 134 10.45 -8.87 -6.08
C LEU A 134 10.83 -7.81 -7.11
N VAL A 135 9.89 -7.42 -7.99
CA VAL A 135 10.11 -6.35 -8.97
C VAL A 135 10.39 -5.01 -8.24
N VAL A 136 9.63 -4.69 -7.22
CA VAL A 136 9.85 -3.47 -6.41
C VAL A 136 11.14 -3.56 -5.60
N GLN A 137 11.47 -4.74 -5.07
CA GLN A 137 12.74 -4.95 -4.34
C GLN A 137 13.97 -4.89 -5.25
N ALA A 138 13.84 -5.27 -6.52
CA ALA A 138 14.93 -5.17 -7.50
C ALA A 138 15.24 -3.71 -7.89
N ASN A 139 14.24 -2.82 -7.87
CA ASN A 139 14.36 -1.42 -8.27
C ASN A 139 13.73 -0.47 -7.24
N PRO A 140 14.17 -0.48 -5.97
CA PRO A 140 13.48 0.21 -4.88
C PRO A 140 13.45 1.74 -5.06
N GLU A 141 14.51 2.32 -5.61
CA GLU A 141 14.61 3.78 -5.83
C GLU A 141 13.57 4.26 -6.86
N GLN A 142 13.45 3.56 -7.98
CA GLN A 142 12.50 3.90 -9.04
C GLN A 142 11.06 3.89 -8.52
N TYR A 143 10.68 2.85 -7.78
CA TYR A 143 9.32 2.72 -7.24
C TYR A 143 9.04 3.71 -6.11
N GLN A 144 10.06 4.02 -5.28
CA GLN A 144 9.94 5.05 -4.25
C GLN A 144 9.79 6.45 -4.87
N GLU A 145 10.55 6.77 -5.91
CA GLU A 145 10.41 8.04 -6.63
C GLU A 145 9.06 8.16 -7.32
N SER A 146 8.61 7.10 -8.01
CA SER A 146 7.30 7.05 -8.64
C SER A 146 6.19 7.26 -7.61
N PHE A 147 6.26 6.60 -6.46
CA PHE A 147 5.32 6.75 -5.37
C PHE A 147 5.32 8.17 -4.78
N LYS A 148 6.51 8.74 -4.51
CA LYS A 148 6.65 10.13 -4.05
C LYS A 148 6.03 11.12 -5.04
N LYS A 149 6.27 10.92 -6.34
CA LYS A 149 5.69 11.73 -7.41
C LYS A 149 4.16 11.63 -7.44
N GLN A 150 3.61 10.42 -7.27
CA GLN A 150 2.16 10.20 -7.24
C GLN A 150 1.52 10.84 -6.02
N ILE A 151 2.12 10.70 -4.81
CA ILE A 151 1.67 11.43 -3.63
C ILE A 151 1.70 12.94 -3.88
N GLY A 152 2.77 13.44 -4.53
CA GLY A 152 2.88 14.82 -4.95
C GLY A 152 1.74 15.27 -5.87
N THR A 153 1.39 14.43 -6.84
CA THR A 153 0.28 14.69 -7.77
C THR A 153 -1.08 14.65 -7.07
N ILE A 154 -1.30 13.65 -6.20
CA ILE A 154 -2.52 13.52 -5.40
C ILE A 154 -2.67 14.73 -4.47
N ALA A 155 -1.61 15.08 -3.76
CA ALA A 155 -1.60 16.24 -2.87
C ALA A 155 -1.79 17.54 -3.66
N GLY A 156 -1.19 17.69 -4.85
CA GLY A 156 -1.42 18.82 -5.74
C GLY A 156 -2.87 18.91 -6.22
N ASN A 157 -3.47 17.77 -6.61
CA ASN A 157 -4.87 17.72 -7.01
C ASN A 157 -5.82 17.95 -5.81
N MET A 158 -5.50 17.41 -4.64
CA MET A 158 -6.23 17.70 -3.40
C MET A 158 -6.10 19.17 -3.02
N THR A 159 -4.91 19.75 -3.18
CA THR A 159 -4.66 21.16 -2.90
C THR A 159 -5.47 22.07 -3.83
N ASN A 160 -5.53 21.74 -5.14
CA ASN A 160 -6.39 22.45 -6.09
C ASN A 160 -7.89 22.27 -5.80
N SER A 161 -8.30 21.11 -5.29
CA SER A 161 -9.68 20.87 -4.82
C SER A 161 -9.94 21.52 -3.47
N MET A 162 -8.95 21.58 -2.59
CA MET A 162 -9.02 22.27 -1.28
C MET A 162 -8.98 23.79 -1.40
N GLN A 163 -8.47 24.36 -2.51
CA GLN A 163 -8.61 25.82 -2.76
C GLN A 163 -10.06 26.31 -2.65
N ASN A 164 -11.01 25.43 -2.98
CA ASN A 164 -12.43 25.74 -2.91
C ASN A 164 -13.11 25.26 -1.61
N ILE A 165 -12.38 24.53 -0.75
CA ILE A 165 -12.97 23.85 0.42
C ILE A 165 -12.27 24.26 1.72
N LEU A 166 -10.97 24.57 1.70
CA LEU A 166 -10.24 24.93 2.92
C LEU A 166 -10.45 26.42 3.26
N THR A 167 -11.34 26.67 4.20
CA THR A 167 -11.58 28.00 4.74
C THR A 167 -10.61 28.31 5.88
N LYS A 168 -10.49 29.61 6.24
CA LYS A 168 -9.74 29.99 7.44
C LYS A 168 -10.31 29.34 8.70
N ASP A 169 -11.60 29.06 8.71
CA ASP A 169 -12.28 28.42 9.84
C ASP A 169 -11.88 26.94 9.98
N ASP A 170 -11.67 26.25 8.86
CA ASP A 170 -11.16 24.87 8.89
C ASP A 170 -9.72 24.82 9.42
N ILE A 171 -8.87 25.78 9.00
CA ILE A 171 -7.50 25.88 9.52
C ILE A 171 -7.51 26.21 11.00
N ARG A 172 -8.43 27.09 11.44
CA ARG A 172 -8.61 27.43 12.85
C ARG A 172 -9.00 26.19 13.66
N SER A 173 -9.97 25.41 13.19
CA SER A 173 -10.37 24.15 13.81
C SER A 173 -9.21 23.18 13.92
N MET A 174 -8.41 23.03 12.86
CA MET A 174 -7.21 22.15 12.87
C MET A 174 -6.15 22.62 13.90
N ILE A 175 -5.95 23.93 14.03
CA ILE A 175 -5.02 24.50 15.02
C ILE A 175 -5.57 24.28 16.45
N GLU A 176 -6.87 24.44 16.62
CA GLU A 176 -7.54 24.23 17.89
C GLU A 176 -7.53 22.76 18.33
N ASP A 177 -7.72 21.83 17.40
CA ASP A 177 -7.66 20.38 17.66
C ASP A 177 -6.24 19.90 17.99
N GLN A 178 -5.21 20.67 17.62
CA GLN A 178 -3.80 20.36 17.92
C GLN A 178 -3.31 20.97 19.24
N LYS A 179 -4.18 21.68 19.99
CA LYS A 179 -3.80 22.23 21.28
C LYS A 179 -3.45 21.11 22.26
N MET A 180 -2.29 21.25 22.87
CA MET A 180 -1.88 20.35 23.93
C MET A 180 -2.66 20.65 25.20
N SER A 181 -3.06 19.62 25.92
CA SER A 181 -3.63 19.77 27.25
C SER A 181 -2.56 20.31 28.22
N ARG A 182 -3.01 20.95 29.30
CA ARG A 182 -2.09 21.45 30.34
C ARG A 182 -1.21 20.33 30.88
N ASP A 183 -1.76 19.14 31.05
CA ASP A 183 -1.03 17.96 31.56
C ASP A 183 0.07 17.47 30.58
N GLU A 184 -0.16 17.58 29.26
CA GLU A 184 0.84 17.25 28.25
C GLU A 184 1.97 18.29 28.23
N ILE A 185 1.66 19.56 28.36
CA ILE A 185 2.65 20.63 28.49
C ILE A 185 3.46 20.44 29.79
N GLU A 186 2.79 20.15 30.90
CA GLU A 186 3.46 19.85 32.16
C GLU A 186 4.47 18.72 32.01
N LYS A 187 4.05 17.60 31.44
CA LYS A 187 4.95 16.46 31.17
C LYS A 187 6.12 16.85 30.27
N MET A 188 5.89 17.67 29.25
CA MET A 188 6.92 18.13 28.32
C MET A 188 7.93 19.05 29.04
N VAL A 189 7.46 20.03 29.82
CA VAL A 189 8.30 20.96 30.56
C VAL A 189 9.13 20.22 31.64
N LEU A 190 8.50 19.33 32.40
CA LEU A 190 9.19 18.53 33.44
C LEU A 190 10.22 17.60 32.79
N SER A 191 9.89 16.91 31.71
CA SER A 191 10.82 16.04 31.02
C SER A 191 12.03 16.77 30.44
N SER A 192 11.81 18.02 29.92
CA SER A 192 12.90 18.85 29.41
C SER A 192 13.92 19.26 30.47
N GLN A 193 13.49 19.33 31.72
CA GLN A 193 14.34 19.60 32.90
C GLN A 193 14.85 18.33 33.58
N GLY A 194 14.50 17.16 33.07
CA GLY A 194 14.90 15.87 33.60
C GLY A 194 14.31 15.57 34.96
N ILE A 195 13.08 16.07 35.24
CA ILE A 195 12.34 15.86 36.49
C ILE A 195 10.99 15.25 36.23
N SER A 196 10.45 14.47 37.15
CA SER A 196 9.15 13.83 37.07
C SER A 196 8.06 14.56 37.88
N GLY A 197 8.47 15.46 38.79
CA GLY A 197 7.57 16.21 39.64
C GLY A 197 8.30 16.97 40.74
N LYS A 198 7.51 17.61 41.63
CA LYS A 198 8.05 18.45 42.74
C LYS A 198 8.95 17.67 43.70
N SER A 199 8.64 16.40 43.98
CA SER A 199 9.45 15.54 44.85
C SER A 199 10.82 15.22 44.25
N ASP A 200 10.87 15.04 42.93
CA ASP A 200 12.12 14.77 42.21
C ASP A 200 13.02 16.03 42.18
N LEU A 201 12.39 17.19 41.98
CA LEU A 201 13.05 18.49 42.05
C LEU A 201 13.65 18.73 43.45
N MET A 202 12.92 18.35 44.51
CA MET A 202 13.38 18.46 45.89
C MET A 202 14.60 17.57 46.15
N ALA A 203 14.58 16.32 45.65
CA ALA A 203 15.70 15.40 45.78
C ALA A 203 16.97 15.91 45.05
N LYS A 204 16.77 16.49 43.83
CA LYS A 204 17.89 17.11 43.12
C LYS A 204 18.49 18.28 43.82
N PHE A 205 17.69 19.15 44.41
CA PHE A 205 18.24 20.25 45.24
C PHE A 205 18.98 19.76 46.49
N GLU A 206 18.48 18.70 47.12
CA GLU A 206 19.17 18.10 48.25
C GLU A 206 20.55 17.58 47.86
N GLU A 207 20.66 16.88 46.73
CA GLU A 207 21.92 16.38 46.19
C GLU A 207 22.85 17.53 45.78
N GLU A 208 22.35 18.53 45.05
CA GLU A 208 23.11 19.69 44.59
C GLU A 208 23.67 20.52 45.76
N TYR A 209 22.84 20.77 46.80
CA TYR A 209 23.29 21.50 47.98
C TYR A 209 24.29 20.70 48.82
N ALA A 210 24.10 19.39 48.96
CA ALA A 210 25.05 18.53 49.63
C ALA A 210 26.41 18.53 48.90
N GLU A 211 26.40 18.48 47.57
CA GLU A 211 27.62 18.50 46.78
C GLU A 211 28.31 19.87 46.80
N THR A 212 27.50 20.95 46.69
CA THR A 212 28.03 22.34 46.62
C THR A 212 28.62 22.79 47.97
N TYR A 213 27.99 22.49 49.08
CA TYR A 213 28.37 23.00 50.40
C TYR A 213 29.16 22.00 51.23
N GLY A 214 29.23 20.72 50.84
CA GLY A 214 30.03 19.69 51.45
C GLY A 214 29.95 19.65 52.98
N ASP A 215 31.11 19.75 53.67
CA ASP A 215 31.20 19.74 55.16
C ASP A 215 30.33 20.80 55.86
N LEU A 216 30.03 21.92 55.20
CA LEU A 216 29.14 22.95 55.78
C LEU A 216 27.69 22.46 55.80
N TRP A 217 27.28 21.72 54.77
CA TRP A 217 25.96 21.11 54.70
C TRP A 217 25.77 20.09 55.82
N ASP A 218 26.77 19.25 56.05
CA ASP A 218 26.71 18.21 57.08
C ASP A 218 26.62 18.79 58.52
N ARG A 219 27.16 19.97 58.73
CA ARG A 219 27.10 20.67 60.01
C ARG A 219 25.81 21.46 60.25
N MET A 220 24.96 21.63 59.23
CA MET A 220 23.66 22.26 59.41
C MET A 220 22.66 21.38 60.15
N SER A 221 21.76 21.99 60.91
CA SER A 221 20.66 21.28 61.55
C SER A 221 19.65 20.83 60.43
N GLU A 222 19.06 19.65 60.62
CA GLU A 222 18.06 19.11 59.67
C GLU A 222 16.90 20.06 59.43
N SER A 223 16.45 20.83 60.43
CA SER A 223 15.43 21.86 60.29
C SER A 223 15.84 22.97 59.28
N LYS A 224 17.12 23.40 59.33
CA LYS A 224 17.63 24.42 58.42
C LYS A 224 17.82 23.87 57.01
N LYS A 225 18.31 22.65 56.86
CA LYS A 225 18.42 21.97 55.57
C LYS A 225 17.04 21.87 54.89
N THR A 226 16.06 21.37 55.65
CA THR A 226 14.67 21.25 55.15
C THR A 226 14.08 22.60 54.77
N GLU A 227 14.33 23.64 55.51
CA GLU A 227 13.85 25.01 55.21
C GLU A 227 14.47 25.51 53.90
N ILE A 228 15.78 25.38 53.72
CA ILE A 228 16.48 25.83 52.50
C ILE A 228 15.98 25.07 51.27
N ILE A 229 15.94 23.73 51.37
CA ILE A 229 15.48 22.87 50.25
C ILE A 229 14.02 23.17 49.88
N THR A 230 13.17 23.29 50.92
CA THR A 230 11.74 23.57 50.68
C THR A 230 11.55 24.93 50.01
N ASN A 231 12.27 25.96 50.46
CA ASN A 231 12.18 27.29 49.83
C ASN A 231 12.71 27.30 48.41
N ALA A 232 13.85 26.68 48.15
CA ALA A 232 14.40 26.55 46.80
C ALA A 232 13.46 25.77 45.88
N THR A 233 12.96 24.62 46.37
CA THR A 233 11.98 23.80 45.61
C THR A 233 10.71 24.56 45.31
N ASN A 234 10.13 25.27 46.27
CA ASN A 234 8.91 26.04 46.06
C ASN A 234 9.13 27.14 45.01
N THR A 235 10.23 27.90 45.13
CA THR A 235 10.54 28.98 44.17
C THR A 235 10.73 28.43 42.74
N ALA A 236 11.47 27.35 42.61
CA ALA A 236 11.69 26.73 41.32
C ALA A 236 10.39 26.10 40.76
N TRP A 237 9.59 25.46 41.60
CA TRP A 237 8.32 24.87 41.22
C TRP A 237 7.32 25.94 40.75
N ASP A 238 7.21 27.06 41.44
CA ASP A 238 6.34 28.17 41.06
C ASP A 238 6.78 28.74 39.71
N SER A 239 8.07 28.84 39.45
CA SER A 239 8.61 29.23 38.14
C SER A 239 8.25 28.24 37.04
N ILE A 240 8.32 26.94 37.31
CA ILE A 240 7.91 25.88 36.37
C ILE A 240 6.42 25.96 36.08
N GLN A 241 5.60 26.06 37.13
CA GLN A 241 4.13 26.21 36.95
C GLN A 241 3.78 27.46 36.14
N LYS A 242 4.45 28.58 36.41
CA LYS A 242 4.27 29.80 35.62
C LYS A 242 4.62 29.59 34.13
N THR A 243 5.72 28.90 33.86
CA THR A 243 6.10 28.56 32.47
C THR A 243 5.06 27.67 31.79
N ILE A 244 4.50 26.69 32.51
CA ILE A 244 3.44 25.81 32.03
C ILE A 244 2.19 26.62 31.70
N ASP A 245 1.78 27.50 32.62
CA ASP A 245 0.60 28.35 32.44
C ASP A 245 0.80 29.36 31.31
N GLU A 246 1.98 29.94 31.15
CA GLU A 246 2.32 30.83 30.04
C GLU A 246 2.26 30.09 28.70
N GLN A 247 2.80 28.87 28.61
CA GLN A 247 2.74 28.06 27.39
C GLN A 247 1.32 27.60 27.06
N TYR A 248 0.55 27.21 28.07
CA TYR A 248 -0.85 26.83 27.92
C TYR A 248 -1.71 28.00 27.44
N ASN A 249 -1.57 29.17 28.09
CA ASN A 249 -2.31 30.37 27.71
C ASN A 249 -1.92 30.89 26.33
N ALA A 250 -0.63 30.77 25.96
CA ALA A 250 -0.13 31.16 24.64
C ALA A 250 -0.76 30.36 23.49
N GLN A 251 -1.16 29.10 23.73
CA GLN A 251 -1.90 28.31 22.74
C GLN A 251 -3.37 28.73 22.58
N SER A 252 -3.92 29.39 23.62
CA SER A 252 -5.33 29.79 23.63
C SER A 252 -5.50 31.30 23.36
N ASP A 253 -4.39 32.00 23.12
CA ASP A 253 -4.40 33.41 22.78
C ASP A 253 -5.05 33.63 21.41
N PRO A 254 -6.20 34.35 21.32
CA PRO A 254 -6.91 34.57 20.08
C PRO A 254 -6.10 35.32 19.03
N GLU A 255 -5.25 36.27 19.42
CA GLU A 255 -4.42 37.03 18.49
C GLU A 255 -3.33 36.13 17.88
N ARG A 256 -2.75 35.24 18.68
CA ARG A 256 -1.74 34.28 18.23
C ARG A 256 -2.34 33.21 17.31
N ILE A 257 -3.52 32.69 17.64
CA ILE A 257 -4.27 31.77 16.77
C ILE A 257 -4.58 32.46 15.44
N GLU A 258 -5.08 33.68 15.45
CA GLU A 258 -5.41 34.43 14.24
C GLU A 258 -4.16 34.71 13.38
N MET A 259 -3.01 35.03 13.98
CA MET A 259 -1.74 35.13 13.27
C MET A 259 -1.32 33.80 12.66
N MET A 260 -1.44 32.69 13.40
CA MET A 260 -1.12 31.36 12.88
C MET A 260 -2.05 30.96 11.73
N VAL A 261 -3.37 31.21 11.86
CA VAL A 261 -4.36 30.96 10.81
C VAL A 261 -4.02 31.78 9.56
N ASN A 262 -3.78 33.08 9.72
CA ASN A 262 -3.47 33.96 8.60
C ASN A 262 -2.15 33.62 7.95
N SER A 263 -1.12 33.32 8.73
CA SER A 263 0.20 32.89 8.24
C SER A 263 0.12 31.53 7.51
N THR A 264 -0.60 30.57 8.07
CA THR A 264 -0.79 29.26 7.45
C THR A 264 -1.61 29.38 6.18
N TYR A 265 -2.70 30.15 6.20
CA TYR A 265 -3.53 30.40 5.03
C TYR A 265 -2.76 31.12 3.92
N ALA A 266 -2.00 32.19 4.25
CA ALA A 266 -1.14 32.88 3.29
C ALA A 266 -0.06 31.98 2.73
N THR A 267 0.59 31.17 3.58
CA THR A 267 1.61 30.22 3.15
C THR A 267 1.03 29.12 2.25
N LEU A 268 -0.19 28.67 2.54
CA LEU A 268 -0.90 27.74 1.69
C LEU A 268 -1.29 28.39 0.37
N GLN A 269 -1.82 29.62 0.38
CA GLN A 269 -2.14 30.36 -0.83
C GLN A 269 -0.92 30.66 -1.70
N ASP A 270 0.18 31.11 -1.11
CA ASP A 270 1.44 31.34 -1.84
C ASP A 270 2.02 30.04 -2.43
N LYS A 271 1.95 28.95 -1.68
CA LYS A 271 2.37 27.64 -2.18
C LYS A 271 1.47 27.09 -3.27
N ILE A 272 0.18 27.40 -3.22
CA ILE A 272 -0.80 27.03 -4.23
C ILE A 272 -0.62 27.84 -5.51
N THR A 273 -0.30 29.15 -5.37
CA THR A 273 -0.20 30.09 -6.50
C THR A 273 1.16 29.99 -7.22
N ASN A 274 2.21 29.63 -6.49
CA ASN A 274 3.58 29.54 -7.00
C ASN A 274 4.05 28.10 -7.18
N GLU A 275 3.55 27.45 -8.25
CA GLU A 275 4.13 26.30 -8.92
C GLU A 275 4.13 24.91 -8.25
N ASN A 276 3.66 23.95 -9.02
CA ASN A 276 3.73 22.49 -8.86
C ASN A 276 5.12 21.93 -8.50
N SER A 277 6.21 22.66 -8.76
CA SER A 277 7.59 22.25 -8.44
C SER A 277 7.93 22.37 -6.95
N SER A 278 7.35 23.35 -6.25
CA SER A 278 7.59 23.57 -4.82
C SER A 278 6.89 22.52 -3.95
N ILE A 279 5.71 22.08 -4.36
CA ILE A 279 4.94 21.04 -3.66
C ILE A 279 5.69 19.69 -3.70
N GLN A 280 6.23 19.31 -4.85
CA GLN A 280 7.03 18.09 -4.98
C GLN A 280 8.27 18.09 -4.08
N LYS A 281 9.01 19.22 -4.01
CA LYS A 281 10.18 19.36 -3.12
C LYS A 281 9.77 19.36 -1.63
N THR A 282 8.66 19.95 -1.30
CA THR A 282 8.15 19.99 0.09
C THR A 282 7.66 18.62 0.54
N ILE A 283 6.92 17.91 -0.32
CA ILE A 283 6.50 16.53 -0.07
C ILE A 283 7.70 15.60 0.05
N GLY A 284 8.74 15.76 -0.79
CA GLY A 284 10.00 15.03 -0.63
C GLY A 284 10.60 15.21 0.76
N LYS A 285 10.66 16.44 1.26
CA LYS A 285 11.18 16.74 2.61
C LYS A 285 10.27 16.22 3.74
N ILE A 286 8.96 16.25 3.56
CA ILE A 286 8.00 15.73 4.54
C ILE A 286 8.06 14.19 4.56
N THR A 287 8.11 13.55 3.40
CA THR A 287 8.22 12.08 3.30
C THR A 287 9.51 11.54 3.92
N GLU A 288 10.57 12.33 3.95
CA GLU A 288 11.83 11.95 4.60
C GLU A 288 11.81 12.15 6.13
N LYS A 289 11.06 13.14 6.63
CA LYS A 289 11.06 13.52 8.05
C LYS A 289 9.94 12.86 8.86
N VAL A 290 8.84 12.44 8.22
CA VAL A 290 7.70 11.85 8.93
C VAL A 290 7.87 10.34 9.00
N PRO A 291 7.97 9.75 10.21
CA PRO A 291 8.20 8.30 10.40
C PRO A 291 7.18 7.42 9.67
N PHE A 292 5.94 7.85 9.61
CA PHE A 292 4.87 7.15 8.89
C PHE A 292 5.20 6.92 7.41
N PHE A 293 5.69 7.94 6.70
CA PHE A 293 6.04 7.80 5.29
C PHE A 293 7.25 6.89 5.08
N LYS A 294 8.22 6.92 5.99
CA LYS A 294 9.35 6.00 5.96
C LYS A 294 8.89 4.55 6.09
N THR A 295 7.96 4.28 7.01
CA THR A 295 7.34 2.96 7.17
C THR A 295 6.56 2.57 5.92
N LEU A 296 5.74 3.49 5.36
CA LEU A 296 4.98 3.24 4.15
C LEU A 296 5.89 2.92 2.96
N LEU A 297 6.99 3.66 2.78
CA LEU A 297 7.98 3.39 1.73
C LEU A 297 8.66 2.02 1.90
N SER A 298 8.92 1.59 3.14
CA SER A 298 9.47 0.24 3.40
C SER A 298 8.47 -0.88 3.12
N MET A 299 7.17 -0.59 3.15
CA MET A 299 6.09 -1.55 2.86
C MET A 299 5.67 -1.54 1.37
N LEU A 300 6.24 -0.66 0.53
CA LEU A 300 5.90 -0.59 -0.90
C LEU A 300 5.93 -1.95 -1.61
N PRO A 301 6.97 -2.79 -1.45
CA PRO A 301 6.98 -4.10 -2.11
C PRO A 301 5.75 -4.94 -1.76
N LEU A 302 5.37 -4.97 -0.48
CA LEU A 302 4.19 -5.69 -0.03
C LEU A 302 2.89 -5.10 -0.60
N LEU A 303 2.76 -3.78 -0.64
CA LEU A 303 1.59 -3.10 -1.20
C LEU A 303 1.41 -3.43 -2.68
N TYR A 304 2.47 -3.33 -3.48
CA TYR A 304 2.44 -3.71 -4.89
C TYR A 304 2.07 -5.18 -5.09
N GLY A 305 2.67 -6.07 -4.29
CA GLY A 305 2.32 -7.49 -4.32
C GLY A 305 0.84 -7.75 -4.00
N LEU A 306 0.28 -7.08 -2.99
CA LEU A 306 -1.14 -7.20 -2.62
C LEU A 306 -2.07 -6.65 -3.70
N ILE A 307 -1.71 -5.55 -4.36
CA ILE A 307 -2.47 -5.00 -5.48
C ILE A 307 -2.48 -6.01 -6.63
N ALA A 308 -1.33 -6.56 -7.00
CA ALA A 308 -1.23 -7.56 -8.05
C ALA A 308 -2.02 -8.84 -7.72
N PHE A 309 -1.94 -9.33 -6.48
CA PHE A 309 -2.74 -10.45 -5.98
C PHE A 309 -4.24 -10.19 -6.12
N THR A 310 -4.68 -9.02 -5.68
CA THR A 310 -6.09 -8.62 -5.72
C THR A 310 -6.59 -8.52 -7.16
N ALA A 311 -5.80 -7.93 -8.05
CA ALA A 311 -6.13 -7.80 -9.48
C ALA A 311 -6.33 -9.18 -10.13
N VAL A 312 -5.43 -10.14 -9.89
CA VAL A 312 -5.57 -11.50 -10.43
C VAL A 312 -6.77 -12.23 -9.81
N THR A 313 -7.05 -12.01 -8.52
CA THR A 313 -8.23 -12.60 -7.87
C THR A 313 -9.54 -12.08 -8.47
N ILE A 314 -9.63 -10.76 -8.70
CA ILE A 314 -10.80 -10.14 -9.37
C ILE A 314 -10.90 -10.65 -10.82
N TYR A 315 -9.79 -10.77 -11.52
CA TYR A 315 -9.75 -11.37 -12.86
C TYR A 315 -10.36 -12.78 -12.89
N GLY A 316 -10.17 -13.57 -11.84
CA GLY A 316 -10.80 -14.89 -11.68
C GLY A 316 -12.33 -14.85 -11.71
N VAL A 317 -12.96 -13.75 -11.29
CA VAL A 317 -14.41 -13.54 -11.40
C VAL A 317 -14.80 -13.41 -12.87
N ILE A 318 -14.02 -12.66 -13.66
CA ILE A 318 -14.25 -12.49 -15.11
C ILE A 318 -14.09 -13.82 -15.86
N VAL A 319 -13.10 -14.63 -15.50
CA VAL A 319 -12.87 -15.97 -16.10
C VAL A 319 -14.05 -16.93 -15.85
N SER A 320 -14.72 -16.78 -14.72
CA SER A 320 -15.74 -17.74 -14.25
C SER A 320 -16.87 -18.06 -15.23
N PRO A 321 -17.58 -17.07 -15.81
CA PRO A 321 -18.68 -17.32 -16.74
C PRO A 321 -18.19 -18.00 -18.03
N PHE A 322 -17.02 -17.62 -18.52
CA PHE A 322 -16.45 -18.22 -19.74
C PHE A 322 -16.02 -19.67 -19.53
N TYR A 323 -15.38 -19.95 -18.37
CA TYR A 323 -15.05 -21.34 -18.02
C TYR A 323 -16.28 -22.24 -17.95
N TRP A 324 -17.39 -21.75 -17.39
CA TRP A 324 -18.64 -22.49 -17.34
C TRP A 324 -19.26 -22.65 -18.72
N LEU A 325 -19.28 -21.57 -19.54
CA LEU A 325 -19.84 -21.60 -20.91
C LEU A 325 -19.09 -22.61 -21.80
N PHE A 326 -17.78 -22.47 -21.89
CA PHE A 326 -16.96 -23.40 -22.67
C PHE A 326 -17.01 -24.83 -22.12
N GLY A 327 -17.06 -24.98 -20.79
CA GLY A 327 -17.22 -26.29 -20.16
C GLY A 327 -18.54 -26.98 -20.55
N LYS A 328 -19.63 -26.24 -20.72
CA LYS A 328 -20.91 -26.77 -21.25
C LYS A 328 -20.79 -27.16 -22.72
N LEU A 329 -20.20 -26.30 -23.56
CA LEU A 329 -20.02 -26.55 -24.99
C LEU A 329 -19.22 -27.83 -25.24
N PHE A 330 -18.10 -28.02 -24.52
CA PHE A 330 -17.30 -29.23 -24.63
C PHE A 330 -17.99 -30.50 -24.12
N ARG A 331 -18.89 -30.38 -23.13
CA ARG A 331 -19.66 -31.49 -22.57
C ARG A 331 -20.78 -31.93 -23.52
N LYS A 332 -21.54 -30.99 -24.08
CA LYS A 332 -22.63 -31.26 -25.02
C LYS A 332 -22.13 -32.05 -26.25
N ASN A 333 -20.99 -31.66 -26.81
CA ASN A 333 -20.37 -32.35 -27.92
C ASN A 333 -19.98 -33.82 -27.57
N ARG A 334 -19.75 -34.12 -26.30
CA ARG A 334 -19.40 -35.47 -25.82
C ARG A 334 -20.63 -36.38 -25.71
N GLU A 335 -21.74 -35.84 -25.22
CA GLU A 335 -23.01 -36.57 -25.08
C GLU A 335 -23.58 -36.93 -26.47
N GLU A 336 -23.57 -35.97 -27.41
CA GLU A 336 -24.00 -36.22 -28.80
C GLU A 336 -23.11 -37.31 -29.48
N LYS A 337 -21.82 -37.37 -29.16
CA LYS A 337 -20.93 -38.41 -29.67
C LYS A 337 -21.23 -39.79 -29.09
N LYS A 338 -21.54 -39.89 -27.80
CA LYS A 338 -21.96 -41.16 -27.18
C LYS A 338 -23.24 -41.67 -27.79
N ILE A 339 -24.21 -40.77 -28.02
CA ILE A 339 -25.51 -41.15 -28.65
C ILE A 339 -25.29 -41.62 -30.08
N ARG A 340 -24.43 -40.95 -30.86
CA ARG A 340 -24.13 -41.39 -32.26
C ARG A 340 -23.38 -42.71 -32.32
N SER A 341 -22.42 -42.95 -31.44
CA SER A 341 -21.66 -44.20 -31.38
C SER A 341 -22.50 -45.38 -30.89
N ALA A 342 -23.57 -45.12 -30.11
CA ALA A 342 -24.50 -46.16 -29.67
C ALA A 342 -25.59 -46.49 -30.70
N LYS A 343 -25.73 -45.69 -31.79
CA LYS A 343 -26.68 -45.88 -32.84
C LYS A 343 -26.12 -46.52 -34.12
N ILE A 344 -24.84 -46.88 -34.11
CA ILE A 344 -24.23 -47.62 -35.24
C ILE A 344 -24.15 -49.09 -34.80
N PRO A 345 -24.96 -49.98 -35.40
CA PRO A 345 -24.94 -51.39 -35.14
C PRO A 345 -23.64 -52.03 -35.60
#